data_f90a07b9e1261e12adbfe6cf061d61e5
#
_entry.id   f90a07b9e1261e12adbfe6cf061d61e5
#
_cell.length_a   1.000
_cell.length_b   1.000
_cell.length_c   1.000
_cell.angle_alpha   90.00
_cell.angle_beta   90.00
_cell.angle_gamma   90.00
#
_symmetry.space_group_name_H-M   'P 1'
#
loop_
_entity.id
_entity.type
_entity.pdbx_description
1 polymer ?
#
loop_
_entity_poly.entity_id
_entity_poly.type
_entity_poly.pdbx_seq_one_letter_code
_entity_poly.pdbx_strand_id
1 'polypeptide(L)'
;PMKLQIRPFLAFRNIHELTHANLAANTKVEFIPNGIKMKLYEGFPYLHMQFSRKPEFVHVPDWYRGVEYIEEQKRGYDYSEDLFTPGFFELEAGEGDVIVFSASTREEKPSGFKSKFTKTVSGKIPRSNFSNCLKNAAQQFVERRQGKTLIIAGYPWFGSWGRDTFIALPGLATARPDKKLQLYRDVLDTQIGSMRDG
;
A
#
# COMPACT_ATOMS: atom_id res chain seq x y z
N PRO A 1 16.09 25.54 8.25
CA PRO A 1 15.61 24.17 8.29
C PRO A 1 14.46 24.05 9.29
N MET A 2 13.50 23.19 8.99
CA MET A 2 12.45 22.82 9.94
C MET A 2 12.68 21.38 10.40
N LYS A 3 12.23 21.05 11.60
CA LYS A 3 12.22 19.67 12.09
C LYS A 3 10.89 19.02 11.71
N LEU A 4 10.97 17.96 10.91
CA LEU A 4 9.82 17.16 10.49
C LEU A 4 9.70 15.93 11.41
N GLN A 5 8.55 15.76 12.05
CA GLN A 5 8.24 14.58 12.84
C GLN A 5 7.19 13.73 12.11
N ILE A 6 7.49 12.47 11.89
CA ILE A 6 6.61 11.50 11.20
C ILE A 6 6.29 10.36 12.17
N ARG A 7 5.02 10.24 12.53
CA ARG A 7 4.49 9.19 13.40
C ARG A 7 3.64 8.21 12.59
N PRO A 8 4.07 6.97 12.39
CA PRO A 8 3.26 5.97 11.70
C PRO A 8 2.15 5.44 12.60
N PHE A 9 0.96 5.24 12.05
CA PHE A 9 -0.13 4.52 12.65
C PHE A 9 -0.32 3.21 11.92
N LEU A 10 -0.26 2.09 12.63
CA LEU A 10 -0.15 0.77 12.05
C LEU A 10 -1.34 -0.10 12.43
N ALA A 11 -1.93 -0.76 11.43
CA ALA A 11 -2.94 -1.79 11.59
C ALA A 11 -2.36 -3.11 11.06
N PHE A 12 -1.93 -4.01 11.95
CA PHE A 12 -1.50 -5.36 11.62
C PHE A 12 -2.69 -6.30 11.78
N ARG A 13 -3.55 -6.37 10.78
CA ARG A 13 -4.79 -7.15 10.83
C ARG A 13 -5.25 -7.58 9.44
N ASN A 14 -6.19 -8.51 9.39
CA ASN A 14 -6.97 -8.76 8.19
C ASN A 14 -7.80 -7.51 7.83
N ILE A 15 -8.02 -7.27 6.55
CA ILE A 15 -8.78 -6.09 6.07
C ILE A 15 -10.21 -6.05 6.60
N HIS A 16 -10.81 -7.21 6.92
CA HIS A 16 -12.18 -7.34 7.42
C HIS A 16 -12.31 -7.31 8.95
N GLU A 17 -11.19 -7.16 9.65
CA GLU A 17 -11.14 -7.17 11.11
C GLU A 17 -10.68 -5.82 11.63
N LEU A 18 -11.14 -5.43 12.81
CA LEU A 18 -10.65 -4.26 13.52
C LEU A 18 -9.83 -4.73 14.73
N THR A 19 -8.83 -3.93 15.10
CA THR A 19 -7.91 -4.28 16.18
C THR A 19 -8.06 -3.28 17.33
N HIS A 20 -8.01 -3.81 18.56
CA HIS A 20 -7.94 -2.99 19.76
C HIS A 20 -6.63 -3.21 20.50
N ALA A 21 -6.24 -2.24 21.32
CA ALA A 21 -5.04 -2.32 22.14
C ALA A 21 -5.03 -3.61 22.97
N ASN A 22 -3.93 -4.37 22.89
CA ASN A 22 -3.81 -5.64 23.57
C ASN A 22 -2.37 -5.94 23.97
N LEU A 23 -2.18 -6.89 24.89
CA LEU A 23 -0.87 -7.26 25.43
C LEU A 23 -0.10 -8.26 24.54
N ALA A 24 -0.71 -8.81 23.50
CA ALA A 24 -0.04 -9.73 22.57
C ALA A 24 0.82 -8.99 21.53
N ALA A 25 0.68 -7.66 21.44
CA ALA A 25 1.44 -6.84 20.51
C ALA A 25 2.93 -6.84 20.84
N ASN A 26 3.76 -7.26 19.88
CA ASN A 26 5.21 -7.14 19.97
C ASN A 26 5.63 -5.72 19.63
N THR A 27 6.04 -4.96 20.63
CA THR A 27 6.43 -3.55 20.49
C THR A 27 7.87 -3.33 20.05
N LYS A 28 8.67 -4.41 19.90
CA LYS A 28 10.10 -4.33 19.57
C LYS A 28 10.29 -3.86 18.12
N VAL A 29 11.34 -3.07 17.93
CA VAL A 29 11.81 -2.64 16.62
C VAL A 29 13.23 -3.08 16.39
N GLU A 30 13.60 -3.33 15.15
CA GLU A 30 14.98 -3.57 14.73
C GLU A 30 15.41 -2.43 13.80
N PHE A 31 16.61 -1.90 14.05
CA PHE A 31 17.18 -0.85 13.19
C PHE A 31 17.71 -1.46 11.89
N ILE A 32 17.39 -0.79 10.79
CA ILE A 32 17.86 -1.12 9.44
C ILE A 32 18.40 0.15 8.77
N PRO A 33 19.07 0.07 7.61
CA PRO A 33 19.55 1.25 6.92
C PRO A 33 18.47 2.29 6.70
N ASN A 34 18.68 3.48 7.25
CA ASN A 34 17.77 4.64 7.20
C ASN A 34 16.34 4.37 7.70
N GLY A 35 16.18 3.50 8.69
CA GLY A 35 14.85 3.23 9.22
C GLY A 35 14.80 2.10 10.25
N ILE A 36 13.63 1.52 10.37
CA ILE A 36 13.34 0.40 11.25
C ILE A 36 12.52 -0.67 10.53
N LYS A 37 12.55 -1.89 11.06
CA LYS A 37 11.55 -2.91 10.76
C LYS A 37 10.89 -3.40 12.04
N MET A 38 9.66 -3.84 11.92
CA MET A 38 8.91 -4.44 13.02
C MET A 38 7.86 -5.43 12.52
N LYS A 39 7.40 -6.27 13.42
CA LYS A 39 6.27 -7.17 13.22
C LYS A 39 5.46 -7.20 14.52
N LEU A 40 4.20 -6.74 14.47
CA LEU A 40 3.37 -6.58 15.67
C LEU A 40 2.85 -7.92 16.20
N TYR A 41 2.52 -8.86 15.30
CA TYR A 41 2.03 -10.19 15.63
C TYR A 41 2.69 -11.27 14.79
N GLU A 42 2.82 -12.48 15.34
CA GLU A 42 3.26 -13.64 14.58
C GLU A 42 2.27 -13.95 13.43
N GLY A 43 2.78 -14.52 12.34
CA GLY A 43 1.99 -14.78 11.13
C GLY A 43 1.93 -13.63 10.13
N PHE A 44 2.27 -12.40 10.54
CA PHE A 44 2.40 -11.27 9.64
C PHE A 44 3.84 -11.09 9.12
N PRO A 45 4.01 -10.50 7.93
CA PRO A 45 5.35 -10.13 7.46
C PRO A 45 5.93 -8.97 8.28
N TYR A 46 7.25 -8.82 8.26
CA TYR A 46 7.89 -7.60 8.76
C TYR A 46 7.47 -6.40 7.91
N LEU A 47 7.17 -5.30 8.58
CA LEU A 47 7.03 -3.99 7.96
C LEU A 47 8.36 -3.25 8.08
N HIS A 48 8.95 -2.90 6.93
CA HIS A 48 10.17 -2.10 6.81
C HIS A 48 9.77 -0.66 6.53
N MET A 49 10.15 0.26 7.39
CA MET A 49 9.91 1.69 7.28
C MET A 49 11.24 2.41 7.12
N GLN A 50 11.53 2.91 5.93
CA GLN A 50 12.84 3.47 5.57
C GLN A 50 12.69 4.82 4.86
N PHE A 51 13.73 5.65 4.98
CA PHE A 51 13.78 6.97 4.34
C PHE A 51 14.94 7.07 3.35
N SER A 52 14.84 7.98 2.38
CA SER A 52 15.91 8.27 1.43
C SER A 52 17.16 8.88 2.07
N ARG A 53 17.06 9.37 3.30
CA ARG A 53 18.16 9.79 4.17
C ARG A 53 17.91 9.31 5.60
N LYS A 54 18.97 9.23 6.41
CA LYS A 54 18.90 8.70 7.77
C LYS A 54 18.03 9.60 8.66
N PRO A 55 16.92 9.07 9.23
CA PRO A 55 16.18 9.75 10.29
C PRO A 55 16.80 9.46 11.66
N GLU A 56 16.47 10.27 12.65
CA GLU A 56 16.47 9.86 14.04
C GLU A 56 15.16 9.13 14.33
N PHE A 57 15.22 8.01 15.07
CA PHE A 57 14.00 7.28 15.48
C PHE A 57 13.90 7.28 16.99
N VAL A 58 12.80 7.78 17.51
CA VAL A 58 12.47 7.79 18.93
C VAL A 58 11.46 6.67 19.19
N HIS A 59 11.91 5.64 19.90
CA HIS A 59 11.09 4.48 20.25
C HIS A 59 10.17 4.79 21.44
N VAL A 60 8.91 5.07 21.17
CA VAL A 60 7.86 5.33 22.16
C VAL A 60 6.60 4.59 21.72
N PRO A 61 6.55 3.26 21.96
CA PRO A 61 5.41 2.45 21.53
C PRO A 61 4.15 2.83 22.31
N ASP A 62 3.06 3.05 21.59
CA ASP A 62 1.77 3.41 22.17
C ASP A 62 0.62 3.02 21.23
N TRP A 63 -0.62 3.13 21.75
CA TRP A 63 -1.85 2.92 21.00
C TRP A 63 -2.66 4.21 20.88
N TYR A 64 -2.98 4.59 19.64
CA TYR A 64 -4.00 5.59 19.37
C TYR A 64 -5.37 4.92 19.39
N ARG A 65 -6.15 5.22 20.42
CA ARG A 65 -7.41 4.55 20.69
C ARG A 65 -8.58 5.28 20.09
N GLY A 66 -9.62 4.48 19.74
CA GLY A 66 -10.91 5.01 19.31
C GLY A 66 -10.84 5.75 17.97
N VAL A 67 -10.05 5.28 17.02
CA VAL A 67 -10.08 5.79 15.63
C VAL A 67 -11.35 5.31 14.97
N GLU A 68 -12.20 6.24 14.50
CA GLU A 68 -13.51 5.93 13.96
C GLU A 68 -13.57 6.05 12.43
N TYR A 69 -14.24 5.10 11.79
CA TYR A 69 -14.54 5.05 10.37
C TYR A 69 -16.00 5.34 10.11
N ILE A 70 -16.34 6.60 9.94
CA ILE A 70 -17.74 7.10 9.85
C ILE A 70 -18.52 6.43 8.73
N GLU A 71 -17.91 6.11 7.60
CA GLU A 71 -18.61 5.46 6.49
C GLU A 71 -18.96 3.99 6.81
N GLU A 72 -18.16 3.30 7.62
CA GLU A 72 -18.47 1.96 8.08
C GLU A 72 -19.60 2.01 9.14
N GLN A 73 -19.57 2.99 10.03
CA GLN A 73 -20.65 3.23 11.00
C GLN A 73 -22.01 3.44 10.31
N LYS A 74 -22.05 4.26 9.25
CA LYS A 74 -23.28 4.51 8.47
C LYS A 74 -23.84 3.25 7.82
N ARG A 75 -22.98 2.26 7.56
CA ARG A 75 -23.37 0.96 6.99
C ARG A 75 -23.79 -0.07 8.04
N GLY A 76 -23.65 0.25 9.34
CA GLY A 76 -23.95 -0.65 10.43
C GLY A 76 -22.86 -1.70 10.70
N TYR A 77 -21.63 -1.46 10.26
CA TYR A 77 -20.47 -2.30 10.53
C TYR A 77 -19.68 -1.82 11.75
N ASP A 78 -18.79 -2.67 12.25
CA ASP A 78 -17.79 -2.25 13.23
C ASP A 78 -16.95 -1.13 12.64
N TYR A 79 -16.74 -0.06 13.39
CA TYR A 79 -16.20 1.18 12.86
C TYR A 79 -15.12 1.84 13.74
N SER A 80 -14.80 1.26 14.88
CA SER A 80 -13.80 1.82 15.79
C SER A 80 -12.66 0.85 16.00
N GLU A 81 -11.43 1.33 15.89
CA GLU A 81 -10.23 0.55 16.19
C GLU A 81 -9.15 1.35 16.88
N ASP A 82 -8.16 0.65 17.42
CA ASP A 82 -6.96 1.25 17.97
C ASP A 82 -5.78 1.01 17.01
N LEU A 83 -5.04 2.05 16.71
CA LEU A 83 -3.86 1.98 15.83
C LEU A 83 -2.58 2.03 16.65
N PHE A 84 -1.68 1.09 16.40
CA PHE A 84 -0.39 1.03 17.05
C PHE A 84 0.59 2.03 16.44
N THR A 85 1.43 2.66 17.29
CA THR A 85 2.59 3.42 16.85
C THR A 85 3.84 2.92 17.57
N PRO A 86 4.94 2.61 16.87
CA PRO A 86 6.21 2.23 17.51
C PRO A 86 6.98 3.43 18.06
N GLY A 87 6.53 4.66 17.77
CA GLY A 87 7.21 5.91 18.03
C GLY A 87 7.16 6.83 16.84
N PHE A 88 8.20 7.64 16.64
CA PHE A 88 8.24 8.60 15.55
C PHE A 88 9.65 8.77 14.98
N PHE A 89 9.70 9.19 13.72
CA PHE A 89 10.92 9.58 13.03
C PHE A 89 11.06 11.08 13.02
N GLU A 90 12.28 11.56 13.20
CA GLU A 90 12.64 12.98 13.08
C GLU A 90 13.66 13.18 11.96
N LEU A 91 13.42 14.20 11.14
CA LEU A 91 14.31 14.61 10.07
C LEU A 91 14.35 16.13 9.98
N GLU A 92 15.52 16.66 9.71
CA GLU A 92 15.62 18.05 9.30
C GLU A 92 15.24 18.18 7.82
N ALA A 93 14.46 19.19 7.49
CA ALA A 93 14.04 19.52 6.13
C ALA A 93 14.28 20.99 5.84
N GLY A 94 14.88 21.28 4.69
CA GLY A 94 15.07 22.61 4.14
C GLY A 94 14.16 22.86 2.94
N GLU A 95 14.16 24.10 2.46
CA GLU A 95 13.45 24.45 1.24
C GLU A 95 13.97 23.64 0.04
N GLY A 96 13.07 23.09 -0.76
CA GLY A 96 13.41 22.27 -1.91
C GLY A 96 13.85 20.83 -1.61
N ASP A 97 13.92 20.42 -0.35
CA ASP A 97 14.27 19.05 0.02
C ASP A 97 13.20 18.06 -0.42
N VAL A 98 13.64 16.96 -1.03
CA VAL A 98 12.80 15.80 -1.33
C VAL A 98 13.19 14.65 -0.42
N ILE A 99 12.29 14.29 0.49
CA ILE A 99 12.43 13.14 1.39
C ILE A 99 11.45 12.07 0.91
N VAL A 100 11.96 10.87 0.60
CA VAL A 100 11.14 9.72 0.22
C VAL A 100 11.04 8.79 1.40
N PHE A 101 9.82 8.49 1.83
CA PHE A 101 9.49 7.46 2.80
C PHE A 101 9.00 6.21 2.07
N SER A 102 9.51 5.05 2.47
CA SER A 102 9.09 3.73 1.97
C SER A 102 8.58 2.88 3.12
N ALA A 103 7.36 2.35 2.98
CA ALA A 103 6.82 1.29 3.82
C ALA A 103 6.65 0.04 2.95
N SER A 104 7.30 -1.06 3.31
CA SER A 104 7.38 -2.26 2.47
C SER A 104 7.48 -3.52 3.33
N THR A 105 7.05 -4.66 2.78
CA THR A 105 7.29 -5.98 3.38
C THR A 105 8.70 -6.52 3.10
N ARG A 106 9.54 -5.76 2.40
CA ARG A 106 10.94 -6.10 2.10
C ARG A 106 11.84 -4.94 2.43
N GLU A 107 13.03 -5.24 2.93
CA GLU A 107 14.09 -4.25 3.07
C GLU A 107 14.58 -3.81 1.69
N GLU A 108 14.72 -2.52 1.50
CA GLU A 108 15.20 -1.93 0.26
C GLU A 108 16.46 -1.09 0.50
N LYS A 109 17.19 -0.78 -0.58
CA LYS A 109 18.37 0.09 -0.51
C LYS A 109 17.93 1.56 -0.56
N PRO A 110 18.12 2.36 0.52
CA PRO A 110 17.66 3.75 0.58
C PRO A 110 18.22 4.66 -0.52
N SER A 111 19.42 4.38 -1.01
CA SER A 111 20.05 5.14 -2.11
C SER A 111 19.23 5.12 -3.41
N GLY A 112 18.39 4.09 -3.62
CA GLY A 112 17.54 3.97 -4.80
C GLY A 112 16.18 4.67 -4.69
N PHE A 113 15.78 5.16 -3.51
CA PHE A 113 14.42 5.65 -3.28
C PHE A 113 14.02 6.85 -4.13
N LYS A 114 14.89 7.86 -4.23
CA LYS A 114 14.60 9.04 -5.05
C LYS A 114 14.43 8.70 -6.52
N SER A 115 15.30 7.85 -7.08
CA SER A 115 15.22 7.38 -8.47
C SER A 115 13.94 6.57 -8.71
N LYS A 116 13.63 5.62 -7.80
CA LYS A 116 12.41 4.81 -7.86
C LYS A 116 11.14 5.67 -7.79
N PHE A 117 11.12 6.66 -6.89
CA PHE A 117 10.01 7.61 -6.76
C PHE A 117 9.83 8.43 -8.05
N THR A 118 10.90 9.04 -8.57
CA THR A 118 10.87 9.82 -9.81
C THR A 118 10.35 8.98 -10.98
N LYS A 119 10.85 7.75 -11.14
CA LYS A 119 10.39 6.83 -12.18
C LYS A 119 8.89 6.48 -12.02
N THR A 120 8.45 6.28 -10.78
CA THR A 120 7.04 5.97 -10.49
C THR A 120 6.13 7.15 -10.82
N VAL A 121 6.55 8.38 -10.46
CA VAL A 121 5.77 9.59 -10.72
C VAL A 121 5.74 9.92 -12.21
N SER A 122 6.89 9.86 -12.89
CA SER A 122 6.98 10.16 -14.33
C SER A 122 6.22 9.14 -15.20
N GLY A 123 6.05 7.91 -14.72
CA GLY A 123 5.25 6.88 -15.41
C GLY A 123 3.74 7.01 -15.23
N LYS A 124 3.27 7.95 -14.39
CA LYS A 124 1.83 8.17 -14.20
C LYS A 124 1.26 9.10 -15.26
N ILE A 125 0.04 8.81 -15.69
CA ILE A 125 -0.72 9.70 -16.56
C ILE A 125 -1.04 10.99 -15.78
N PRO A 126 -0.73 12.19 -16.28
CA PRO A 126 -1.07 13.45 -15.60
C PRO A 126 -2.59 13.55 -15.38
N ARG A 127 -3.00 13.91 -14.16
CA ARG A 127 -4.42 14.08 -13.78
C ARG A 127 -4.96 15.45 -14.20
N SER A 128 -4.70 15.86 -15.45
CA SER A 128 -5.02 17.19 -15.96
C SER A 128 -6.47 17.35 -16.47
N ASN A 129 -7.16 16.23 -16.69
CA ASN A 129 -8.55 16.21 -17.15
C ASN A 129 -9.25 14.91 -16.71
N PHE A 130 -10.58 14.88 -16.87
CA PHE A 130 -11.41 13.75 -16.46
C PHE A 130 -11.02 12.42 -17.12
N SER A 131 -10.74 12.42 -18.43
CA SER A 131 -10.31 11.23 -19.17
C SER A 131 -9.02 10.64 -18.58
N ASN A 132 -8.04 11.48 -18.26
CA ASN A 132 -6.79 11.05 -17.64
C ASN A 132 -7.01 10.53 -16.21
N CYS A 133 -7.92 11.15 -15.45
CA CYS A 133 -8.28 10.66 -14.12
C CYS A 133 -8.90 9.25 -14.21
N LEU A 134 -9.81 9.01 -15.16
CA LEU A 134 -10.39 7.68 -15.39
C LEU A 134 -9.34 6.65 -15.81
N LYS A 135 -8.42 7.01 -16.71
CA LYS A 135 -7.33 6.11 -17.12
C LYS A 135 -6.42 5.74 -15.93
N ASN A 136 -6.10 6.71 -15.07
CA ASN A 136 -5.33 6.43 -13.85
C ASN A 136 -6.10 5.51 -12.89
N ALA A 137 -7.39 5.74 -12.68
CA ALA A 137 -8.24 4.89 -11.85
C ALA A 137 -8.29 3.46 -12.41
N ALA A 138 -8.56 3.31 -13.71
CA ALA A 138 -8.61 2.01 -14.36
C ALA A 138 -7.32 1.20 -14.21
N GLN A 139 -6.14 1.85 -14.26
CA GLN A 139 -4.86 1.18 -14.10
C GLN A 139 -4.64 0.58 -12.71
N GLN A 140 -5.30 1.12 -11.68
CA GLN A 140 -5.16 0.62 -10.31
C GLN A 140 -5.80 -0.74 -10.10
N PHE A 141 -6.81 -1.10 -10.91
CA PHE A 141 -7.49 -2.38 -10.83
C PHE A 141 -6.75 -3.54 -11.52
N VAL A 142 -5.68 -3.24 -12.27
CA VAL A 142 -4.87 -4.25 -12.94
C VAL A 142 -3.64 -4.56 -12.08
N GLU A 143 -3.67 -5.69 -11.39
CA GLU A 143 -2.57 -6.17 -10.55
C GLU A 143 -1.73 -7.22 -11.30
N ARG A 144 -0.39 -7.12 -11.17
CA ARG A 144 0.55 -8.12 -11.65
C ARG A 144 1.29 -8.73 -10.48
N ARG A 145 1.02 -10.00 -10.22
CA ARG A 145 1.58 -10.71 -9.07
C ARG A 145 1.97 -12.15 -9.47
N GLN A 146 3.20 -12.53 -9.17
CA GLN A 146 3.71 -13.89 -9.39
C GLN A 146 3.47 -14.44 -10.83
N GLY A 147 3.70 -13.60 -11.85
CA GLY A 147 3.47 -13.95 -13.24
C GLY A 147 2.00 -13.93 -13.69
N LYS A 148 1.05 -13.72 -12.78
CA LYS A 148 -0.39 -13.62 -13.07
C LYS A 148 -0.80 -12.16 -13.27
N THR A 149 -1.77 -11.92 -14.15
CA THR A 149 -2.43 -10.61 -14.32
C THR A 149 -3.87 -10.72 -13.86
N LEU A 150 -4.18 -10.02 -12.79
CA LEU A 150 -5.47 -10.06 -12.11
C LEU A 150 -6.21 -8.74 -12.26
N ILE A 151 -7.53 -8.80 -12.35
CA ILE A 151 -8.40 -7.64 -12.23
C ILE A 151 -9.05 -7.67 -10.85
N ILE A 152 -8.78 -6.65 -10.06
CA ILE A 152 -9.34 -6.51 -8.72
C ILE A 152 -10.78 -6.02 -8.81
N ALA A 153 -11.72 -6.74 -8.21
CA ALA A 153 -13.14 -6.42 -8.26
C ALA A 153 -13.49 -5.14 -7.51
N GLY A 154 -12.77 -4.84 -6.43
CA GLY A 154 -12.95 -3.60 -5.68
C GLY A 154 -12.01 -3.47 -4.48
N TYR A 155 -11.32 -2.35 -4.40
CA TYR A 155 -10.48 -2.03 -3.25
C TYR A 155 -11.31 -1.49 -2.08
N PRO A 156 -10.92 -1.80 -0.85
CA PRO A 156 -9.84 -2.69 -0.43
C PRO A 156 -10.29 -4.13 -0.16
N TRP A 157 -11.60 -4.45 -0.28
CA TRP A 157 -12.19 -5.66 0.29
C TRP A 157 -12.25 -6.86 -0.64
N PHE A 158 -12.20 -6.65 -1.95
CA PHE A 158 -12.37 -7.73 -2.92
C PHE A 158 -11.09 -8.05 -3.67
N GLY A 159 -10.84 -9.34 -3.86
CA GLY A 159 -9.78 -9.83 -4.72
C GLY A 159 -10.19 -9.87 -6.19
N SER A 160 -9.61 -10.80 -6.96
CA SER A 160 -9.98 -11.04 -8.34
C SER A 160 -11.15 -12.04 -8.40
N TRP A 161 -12.24 -11.65 -9.06
CA TRP A 161 -13.42 -12.45 -9.30
C TRP A 161 -13.61 -12.63 -10.79
N GLY A 162 -13.84 -13.87 -11.26
CA GLY A 162 -13.92 -14.17 -12.69
C GLY A 162 -14.99 -13.37 -13.42
N ARG A 163 -16.23 -13.33 -12.90
CA ARG A 163 -17.33 -12.54 -13.47
C ARG A 163 -16.95 -11.06 -13.61
N ASP A 164 -16.49 -10.44 -12.54
CA ASP A 164 -16.14 -9.03 -12.49
C ASP A 164 -14.96 -8.73 -13.40
N THR A 165 -13.99 -9.64 -13.47
CA THR A 165 -12.86 -9.57 -14.40
C THR A 165 -13.35 -9.43 -15.84
N PHE A 166 -14.21 -10.34 -16.31
CA PHE A 166 -14.65 -10.35 -17.72
C PHE A 166 -15.60 -9.19 -18.06
N ILE A 167 -16.41 -8.73 -17.12
CA ILE A 167 -17.28 -7.56 -17.32
C ILE A 167 -16.44 -6.28 -17.40
N ALA A 168 -15.41 -6.12 -16.54
CA ALA A 168 -14.60 -4.90 -16.49
C ALA A 168 -13.51 -4.84 -17.58
N LEU A 169 -13.01 -5.98 -18.05
CA LEU A 169 -11.86 -6.09 -18.94
C LEU A 169 -11.95 -5.24 -20.21
N PRO A 170 -13.09 -5.14 -20.94
CA PRO A 170 -13.20 -4.29 -22.12
C PRO A 170 -12.94 -2.81 -21.80
N GLY A 171 -13.51 -2.30 -20.72
CA GLY A 171 -13.33 -0.92 -20.26
C GLY A 171 -11.88 -0.64 -19.82
N LEU A 172 -11.30 -1.53 -19.02
CA LEU A 172 -9.92 -1.41 -18.56
C LEU A 172 -8.90 -1.48 -19.71
N ALA A 173 -9.15 -2.33 -20.70
CA ALA A 173 -8.33 -2.43 -21.90
C ALA A 173 -8.38 -1.17 -22.78
N THR A 174 -9.52 -0.49 -22.82
CA THR A 174 -9.67 0.79 -23.54
C THR A 174 -8.86 1.92 -22.88
N ALA A 175 -8.64 1.86 -21.57
CA ALA A 175 -7.79 2.81 -20.87
C ALA A 175 -6.28 2.68 -21.23
N ARG A 176 -5.90 1.60 -21.92
CA ARG A 176 -4.53 1.29 -22.35
C ARG A 176 -4.50 0.84 -23.81
N PRO A 177 -4.79 1.71 -24.76
CA PRO A 177 -4.95 1.31 -26.16
C PRO A 177 -3.67 0.70 -26.77
N ASP A 178 -2.49 1.18 -26.35
CA ASP A 178 -1.17 0.67 -26.74
C ASP A 178 -0.88 -0.78 -26.25
N LYS A 179 -1.55 -1.23 -25.19
CA LYS A 179 -1.39 -2.56 -24.58
C LYS A 179 -2.69 -3.35 -24.47
N LYS A 180 -3.69 -2.96 -25.23
CA LYS A 180 -5.04 -3.54 -25.16
C LYS A 180 -5.01 -5.07 -25.35
N LEU A 181 -4.45 -5.54 -26.45
CA LEU A 181 -4.39 -6.97 -26.77
C LEU A 181 -3.52 -7.76 -25.76
N GLN A 182 -2.44 -7.15 -25.28
CA GLN A 182 -1.60 -7.78 -24.29
C GLN A 182 -2.34 -7.97 -22.95
N LEU A 183 -3.12 -6.98 -22.53
CA LEU A 183 -3.92 -7.11 -21.30
C LEU A 183 -4.96 -8.24 -21.42
N TYR A 184 -5.64 -8.37 -22.55
CA TYR A 184 -6.57 -9.46 -22.79
C TYR A 184 -5.89 -10.81 -22.69
N ARG A 185 -4.75 -10.99 -23.36
CA ARG A 185 -3.97 -12.25 -23.32
C ARG A 185 -3.53 -12.58 -21.90
N ASP A 186 -2.87 -11.65 -21.22
CA ASP A 186 -2.35 -11.85 -19.86
C ASP A 186 -3.45 -12.27 -18.89
N VAL A 187 -4.64 -11.66 -18.97
CA VAL A 187 -5.78 -11.98 -18.11
C VAL A 187 -6.37 -13.35 -18.47
N LEU A 188 -6.55 -13.64 -19.75
CA LEU A 188 -7.08 -14.94 -20.21
C LEU A 188 -6.15 -16.07 -19.81
N ASP A 189 -4.84 -15.94 -20.03
CA ASP A 189 -3.85 -16.93 -19.65
C ASP A 189 -3.87 -17.19 -18.13
N THR A 190 -4.02 -16.12 -17.34
CA THR A 190 -4.17 -16.22 -15.88
C THR A 190 -5.42 -17.01 -15.49
N GLN A 191 -6.56 -16.72 -16.10
CA GLN A 191 -7.83 -17.39 -15.78
C GLN A 191 -7.83 -18.85 -16.21
N ILE A 192 -7.31 -19.16 -17.42
CA ILE A 192 -7.18 -20.54 -17.93
C ILE A 192 -6.23 -21.36 -17.03
N GLY A 193 -5.10 -20.77 -16.61
CA GLY A 193 -4.20 -21.41 -15.66
C GLY A 193 -4.88 -21.77 -14.35
N SER A 194 -5.64 -20.83 -13.78
CA SER A 194 -6.37 -21.06 -12.53
C SER A 194 -7.48 -22.12 -12.62
N MET A 195 -8.04 -22.37 -13.82
CA MET A 195 -9.02 -23.44 -14.04
C MET A 195 -8.39 -24.84 -14.13
N ARG A 196 -7.08 -24.92 -14.40
CA ARG A 196 -6.36 -26.20 -14.49
C ARG A 196 -5.78 -26.64 -13.14
N ASP A 197 -5.55 -25.68 -12.25
CA ASP A 197 -4.95 -25.93 -10.92
C ASP A 197 -6.02 -26.25 -9.85
N GLY A 198 -7.32 -26.17 -10.17
CA GLY A 198 -8.47 -26.47 -9.30
C GLY A 198 -9.26 -27.66 -9.81
#